data_02c0a45047d5718ad4419b64d4cdfe6f
#
_entry.id   02c0a45047d5718ad4419b64d4cdfe6f
#
_cell.length_a   1.000
_cell.length_b   1.000
_cell.length_c   1.000
_cell.angle_alpha   90.00
_cell.angle_beta   90.00
_cell.angle_gamma   90.00
#
_symmetry.space_group_name_H-M   'P 1'
#
loop_
_entity.id
_entity.type
_entity.pdbx_description
1 polymer ?
#
loop_
_entity_poly.entity_id
_entity_poly.type
_entity_poly.pdbx_seq_one_letter_code
_entity_poly.pdbx_strand_id
1 'polypeptide(L)'
;LDVVVASVHSKLAMDADAMTRRMVRAVEGGHADVLGHCTGRLVEGSRGTRPESKFDAERVFTACRDNGVAVEINSRPERCDPPDRLLSLAIEIGCVFSIDTDAHAPGQLDFLGYGAQRALDAGVPQDRIVNTWTAERLLAWTAS
;
A
#
# COMPACT_ATOMS: atom_id res chain seq x y z
N LEU A 1 -5.78 18.12 -0.51
CA LEU A 1 -4.51 17.44 -0.22
C LEU A 1 -3.82 17.10 -1.54
N ASP A 2 -2.50 17.21 -1.55
CA ASP A 2 -1.73 16.91 -2.76
C ASP A 2 -1.50 15.40 -2.95
N VAL A 3 -1.49 14.63 -1.85
CA VAL A 3 -1.43 13.15 -1.85
C VAL A 3 -2.39 12.61 -0.79
N VAL A 4 -3.19 11.62 -1.16
CA VAL A 4 -4.17 10.98 -0.26
C VAL A 4 -3.90 9.49 -0.14
N VAL A 5 -3.62 9.04 1.08
CA VAL A 5 -3.48 7.62 1.41
C VAL A 5 -4.78 7.11 2.02
N ALA A 6 -5.42 6.14 1.37
CA ALA A 6 -6.64 5.51 1.86
C ALA A 6 -6.36 4.11 2.40
N SER A 7 -6.87 3.80 3.59
CA SER A 7 -6.66 2.51 4.25
C SER A 7 -7.93 1.98 4.93
N VAL A 8 -8.01 0.66 5.06
CA VAL A 8 -9.09 0.02 5.81
C VAL A 8 -8.75 -0.05 7.30
N HIS A 9 -9.51 0.67 8.14
CA HIS A 9 -9.28 0.75 9.59
C HIS A 9 -10.35 0.06 10.45
N SER A 10 -11.43 -0.42 9.82
CA SER A 10 -12.54 -1.04 10.53
C SER A 10 -13.05 -2.27 9.81
N LYS A 11 -13.70 -3.18 10.54
CA LYS A 11 -14.28 -4.42 9.99
C LYS A 11 -13.26 -5.24 9.17
N LEU A 12 -12.03 -5.35 9.69
CA LEU A 12 -10.92 -6.02 9.01
C LEU A 12 -11.18 -7.51 8.76
N ALA A 13 -12.11 -8.13 9.49
CA ALA A 13 -12.50 -9.53 9.35
C ALA A 13 -13.78 -9.74 8.51
N MET A 14 -14.19 -8.74 7.70
CA MET A 14 -15.34 -8.94 6.79
C MET A 14 -15.02 -10.00 5.74
N ASP A 15 -16.07 -10.57 5.12
CA ASP A 15 -15.88 -11.57 4.05
C ASP A 15 -15.10 -11.00 2.86
N ALA A 16 -14.43 -11.91 2.12
CA ALA A 16 -13.52 -11.52 1.05
C ALA A 16 -14.20 -10.71 -0.05
N ASP A 17 -15.43 -11.08 -0.43
CA ASP A 17 -16.15 -10.39 -1.52
C ASP A 17 -16.55 -8.97 -1.11
N ALA A 18 -17.02 -8.80 0.13
CA ALA A 18 -17.38 -7.48 0.66
C ALA A 18 -16.15 -6.59 0.81
N MET A 19 -15.03 -7.14 1.31
CA MET A 19 -13.77 -6.42 1.42
C MET A 19 -13.25 -6.01 0.04
N THR A 20 -13.25 -6.91 -0.93
CA THR A 20 -12.84 -6.63 -2.31
C THR A 20 -13.66 -5.48 -2.90
N ARG A 21 -14.99 -5.55 -2.82
CA ARG A 21 -15.85 -4.46 -3.30
C ARG A 21 -15.57 -3.14 -2.61
N ARG A 22 -15.31 -3.16 -1.31
CA ARG A 22 -14.99 -1.97 -0.53
C ARG A 22 -13.69 -1.32 -1.00
N MET A 23 -12.63 -2.12 -1.19
CA MET A 23 -11.33 -1.63 -1.62
C MET A 23 -11.38 -1.12 -3.06
N VAL A 24 -12.00 -1.88 -3.98
CA VAL A 24 -12.16 -1.47 -5.38
C VAL A 24 -12.93 -0.15 -5.48
N ARG A 25 -14.03 0.02 -4.73
CA ARG A 25 -14.75 1.30 -4.70
C ARG A 25 -13.90 2.47 -4.20
N ALA A 26 -13.03 2.25 -3.21
CA ALA A 26 -12.15 3.29 -2.72
C ALA A 26 -11.11 3.71 -3.77
N VAL A 27 -10.58 2.73 -4.49
CA VAL A 27 -9.60 2.93 -5.58
C VAL A 27 -10.24 3.62 -6.78
N GLU A 28 -11.42 3.16 -7.23
CA GLU A 28 -12.14 3.71 -8.38
C GLU A 28 -12.81 5.07 -8.09
N GLY A 29 -12.88 5.47 -6.82
CA GLY A 29 -13.57 6.70 -6.40
C GLY A 29 -12.85 8.00 -6.74
N GLY A 30 -11.61 7.96 -7.24
CA GLY A 30 -10.84 9.12 -7.66
C GLY A 30 -10.44 10.07 -6.51
N HIS A 31 -10.39 9.56 -5.27
CA HIS A 31 -10.05 10.34 -4.08
C HIS A 31 -8.83 9.82 -3.33
N ALA A 32 -8.26 8.71 -3.79
CA ALA A 32 -7.12 8.07 -3.17
C ALA A 32 -5.99 7.91 -4.19
N ASP A 33 -4.81 8.36 -3.83
CA ASP A 33 -3.59 8.19 -4.63
C ASP A 33 -2.82 6.94 -4.21
N VAL A 34 -2.96 6.52 -2.95
CA VAL A 34 -2.26 5.37 -2.38
C VAL A 34 -3.23 4.48 -1.60
N LEU A 35 -3.17 3.17 -1.85
CA LEU A 35 -3.82 2.14 -1.03
C LEU A 35 -2.87 1.72 0.10
N GLY A 36 -3.11 2.23 1.31
CA GLY A 36 -2.25 2.01 2.47
C GLY A 36 -2.51 0.68 3.17
N HIS A 37 -1.45 0.05 3.71
CA HIS A 37 -1.41 -1.22 4.47
C HIS A 37 -2.59 -2.17 4.16
N CYS A 38 -2.68 -2.59 2.90
CA CYS A 38 -3.86 -3.19 2.28
C CYS A 38 -4.40 -4.45 2.97
N THR A 39 -3.57 -5.22 3.68
CA THR A 39 -4.05 -6.38 4.45
C THR A 39 -4.43 -6.04 5.89
N GLY A 40 -3.96 -4.91 6.40
CA GLY A 40 -4.18 -4.49 7.79
C GLY A 40 -3.56 -5.41 8.82
N ARG A 41 -2.68 -6.35 8.44
CA ARG A 41 -2.06 -7.32 9.34
C ARG A 41 -1.13 -6.66 10.37
N LEU A 42 -0.89 -7.38 11.46
CA LEU A 42 0.19 -7.12 12.42
C LEU A 42 0.92 -8.44 12.68
N VAL A 43 2.22 -8.47 12.43
CA VAL A 43 3.05 -9.68 12.60
C VAL A 43 3.72 -9.70 13.96
N GLU A 44 3.92 -8.54 14.58
CA GLU A 44 4.54 -8.35 15.89
C GLU A 44 4.12 -7.02 16.53
N GLY A 45 4.70 -6.70 17.68
CA GLY A 45 4.58 -5.39 18.34
C GLY A 45 3.69 -5.39 19.58
N SER A 46 3.66 -4.25 20.28
CA SER A 46 2.95 -4.05 21.55
C SER A 46 1.41 -4.18 21.42
N ARG A 47 0.88 -4.02 20.22
CA ARG A 47 -0.55 -4.17 19.90
C ARG A 47 -0.96 -5.63 19.62
N GLY A 48 -0.03 -6.58 19.79
CA GLY A 48 -0.24 -7.99 19.46
C GLY A 48 -0.22 -8.28 17.97
N THR A 49 -0.66 -9.48 17.58
CA THR A 49 -0.76 -9.92 16.20
C THR A 49 -2.19 -9.81 15.66
N ARG A 50 -2.33 -9.61 14.37
CA ARG A 50 -3.60 -9.60 13.65
C ARG A 50 -3.45 -10.25 12.29
N PRO A 51 -4.34 -11.19 11.91
CA PRO A 51 -4.30 -11.82 10.61
C PRO A 51 -4.61 -10.81 9.50
N GLU A 52 -4.26 -11.18 8.27
CA GLU A 52 -4.58 -10.43 7.07
C GLU A 52 -6.10 -10.36 6.85
N SER A 53 -6.59 -9.20 6.42
CA SER A 53 -7.92 -9.10 5.81
C SER A 53 -7.95 -9.96 4.54
N LYS A 54 -9.07 -10.65 4.32
CA LYS A 54 -9.28 -11.46 3.13
C LYS A 54 -9.90 -10.62 2.01
N PHE A 55 -9.31 -10.65 0.84
CA PHE A 55 -9.83 -9.99 -0.37
C PHE A 55 -9.21 -10.64 -1.63
N ASP A 56 -9.83 -10.42 -2.77
CA ASP A 56 -9.29 -10.78 -4.07
C ASP A 56 -8.20 -9.76 -4.46
N ALA A 57 -6.94 -10.15 -4.20
CA ALA A 57 -5.81 -9.28 -4.40
C ALA A 57 -5.57 -8.95 -5.89
N GLU A 58 -5.79 -9.92 -6.80
CA GLU A 58 -5.64 -9.71 -8.24
C GLU A 58 -6.61 -8.62 -8.71
N ARG A 59 -7.88 -8.70 -8.30
CA ARG A 59 -8.89 -7.72 -8.65
C ARG A 59 -8.60 -6.33 -8.07
N VAL A 60 -8.18 -6.26 -6.80
CA VAL A 60 -7.84 -4.99 -6.15
C VAL A 60 -6.62 -4.34 -6.78
N PHE A 61 -5.54 -5.09 -7.01
CA PHE A 61 -4.32 -4.55 -7.60
C PHE A 61 -4.49 -4.20 -9.08
N THR A 62 -5.33 -4.94 -9.81
CA THR A 62 -5.73 -4.56 -11.17
C THR A 62 -6.45 -3.20 -11.15
N ALA A 63 -7.39 -3.00 -10.22
CA ALA A 63 -8.06 -1.71 -10.06
C ALA A 63 -7.05 -0.59 -9.70
N CYS A 64 -6.07 -0.86 -8.81
CA CYS A 64 -5.02 0.10 -8.49
C CYS A 64 -4.24 0.53 -9.73
N ARG A 65 -3.77 -0.44 -10.54
CA ARG A 65 -3.06 -0.17 -11.79
C ARG A 65 -3.89 0.67 -12.75
N ASP A 66 -5.14 0.27 -12.97
CA ASP A 66 -6.02 0.86 -13.98
C ASP A 66 -6.47 2.29 -13.61
N ASN A 67 -6.50 2.60 -12.32
CA ASN A 67 -6.88 3.92 -11.81
C ASN A 67 -5.68 4.76 -11.33
N GLY A 68 -4.45 4.32 -11.58
CA GLY A 68 -3.26 5.06 -11.21
C GLY A 68 -3.02 5.18 -9.70
N VAL A 69 -3.59 4.28 -8.88
CA VAL A 69 -3.42 4.26 -7.41
C VAL A 69 -2.23 3.40 -7.04
N ALA A 70 -1.30 3.95 -6.26
CA ALA A 70 -0.13 3.22 -5.78
C ALA A 70 -0.50 2.20 -4.69
N VAL A 71 0.21 1.07 -4.65
CA VAL A 71 0.16 0.12 -3.53
C VAL A 71 1.24 0.51 -2.53
N GLU A 72 0.87 0.73 -1.27
CA GLU A 72 1.82 1.05 -0.22
C GLU A 72 2.70 -0.16 0.13
N ILE A 73 3.99 0.07 0.24
CA ILE A 73 4.94 -0.79 0.96
C ILE A 73 5.14 -0.17 2.33
N ASN A 74 4.35 -0.61 3.31
CA ASN A 74 4.40 -0.06 4.66
C ASN A 74 5.67 -0.48 5.37
N SER A 75 6.45 0.50 5.82
CA SER A 75 7.79 0.30 6.39
C SER A 75 7.77 -0.09 7.87
N ARG A 76 6.60 -0.08 8.54
CA ARG A 76 6.55 -0.47 9.96
C ARG A 76 6.90 -1.94 10.13
N PRO A 77 7.87 -2.28 10.99
CA PRO A 77 8.22 -3.67 11.28
C PRO A 77 7.03 -4.51 11.74
N GLU A 78 6.12 -3.91 12.51
CA GLU A 78 4.92 -4.55 13.03
C GLU A 78 3.96 -5.03 11.92
N ARG A 79 4.00 -4.41 10.74
CA ARG A 79 3.06 -4.69 9.65
C ARG A 79 3.64 -5.60 8.58
N CYS A 80 4.81 -5.26 8.04
CA CYS A 80 5.36 -5.89 6.83
C CYS A 80 4.27 -6.04 5.74
N ASP A 81 3.50 -4.99 5.49
CA ASP A 81 2.32 -5.00 4.62
C ASP A 81 2.63 -4.30 3.28
N PRO A 82 2.29 -4.87 2.12
CA PRO A 82 1.69 -6.20 1.94
C PRO A 82 2.70 -7.33 2.21
N PRO A 83 2.24 -8.57 2.50
CA PRO A 83 3.13 -9.73 2.54
C PRO A 83 3.81 -9.94 1.19
N ASP A 84 4.98 -10.59 1.20
CA ASP A 84 5.86 -10.71 0.01
C ASP A 84 5.15 -11.35 -1.19
N ARG A 85 4.29 -12.35 -0.96
CA ARG A 85 3.48 -12.97 -2.03
C ARG A 85 2.54 -11.97 -2.70
N LEU A 86 1.97 -11.03 -1.95
CA LEU A 86 1.08 -10.00 -2.51
C LEU A 86 1.89 -8.85 -3.13
N LEU A 87 3.05 -8.54 -2.58
CA LEU A 87 3.96 -7.58 -3.20
C LEU A 87 4.41 -8.07 -4.57
N SER A 88 4.80 -9.36 -4.68
CA SER A 88 5.16 -9.99 -5.97
C SER A 88 4.00 -9.93 -6.96
N LEU A 89 2.78 -10.25 -6.53
CA LEU A 89 1.58 -10.17 -7.38
C LEU A 89 1.34 -8.73 -7.89
N ALA A 90 1.47 -7.73 -7.02
CA ALA A 90 1.30 -6.32 -7.41
C ALA A 90 2.37 -5.88 -8.41
N ILE A 91 3.61 -6.38 -8.29
CA ILE A 91 4.69 -6.14 -9.25
C ILE A 91 4.33 -6.75 -10.61
N GLU A 92 3.88 -8.01 -10.64
CA GLU A 92 3.48 -8.73 -11.87
C GLU A 92 2.32 -8.05 -12.58
N ILE A 93 1.32 -7.57 -11.83
CA ILE A 93 0.17 -6.83 -12.37
C ILE A 93 0.59 -5.48 -12.98
N GLY A 94 1.70 -4.89 -12.53
CA GLY A 94 2.21 -3.62 -13.06
C GLY A 94 1.83 -2.40 -12.22
N CYS A 95 1.55 -2.56 -10.93
CA CYS A 95 1.27 -1.45 -10.01
C CYS A 95 2.48 -0.52 -9.86
N VAL A 96 2.21 0.74 -9.52
CA VAL A 96 3.19 1.66 -8.91
C VAL A 96 3.13 1.54 -7.39
N PHE A 97 4.18 1.97 -6.70
CA PHE A 97 4.34 1.76 -5.26
C PHE A 97 4.70 3.05 -4.54
N SER A 98 4.18 3.19 -3.32
CA SER A 98 4.62 4.18 -2.34
C SER A 98 5.30 3.46 -1.17
N ILE A 99 6.38 4.03 -0.64
CA ILE A 99 7.07 3.50 0.55
C ILE A 99 6.83 4.48 1.69
N ASP A 100 6.04 4.06 2.67
CA ASP A 100 5.57 4.92 3.76
C ASP A 100 5.87 4.32 5.12
N THR A 101 6.10 5.18 6.12
CA THR A 101 6.43 4.73 7.48
C THR A 101 5.21 4.53 8.37
N ASP A 102 4.05 5.11 8.03
CA ASP A 102 2.88 5.16 8.92
C ASP A 102 3.29 5.70 10.32
N ALA A 103 4.19 6.72 10.32
CA ALA A 103 4.83 7.24 11.52
C ALA A 103 3.83 8.00 12.40
N HIS A 104 3.83 7.71 13.71
CA HIS A 104 3.06 8.38 14.75
C HIS A 104 3.95 9.11 15.78
N ALA A 105 5.28 9.05 15.58
CA ALA A 105 6.28 9.73 16.36
C ALA A 105 7.54 10.02 15.49
N PRO A 106 8.32 11.07 15.78
CA PRO A 106 9.47 11.46 14.94
C PRO A 106 10.47 10.33 14.67
N GLY A 107 10.82 9.53 15.69
CA GLY A 107 11.76 8.40 15.54
C GLY A 107 11.25 7.26 14.66
N GLN A 108 9.94 7.22 14.33
CA GLN A 108 9.39 6.21 13.43
C GLN A 108 9.59 6.56 11.94
N LEU A 109 10.05 7.77 11.63
CA LEU A 109 10.47 8.13 10.28
C LEU A 109 11.68 7.30 9.81
N ASP A 110 12.52 6.84 10.75
CA ASP A 110 13.66 5.98 10.46
C ASP A 110 13.25 4.60 9.92
N PHE A 111 11.98 4.22 10.07
CA PHE A 111 11.47 2.95 9.52
C PHE A 111 11.48 2.90 7.99
N LEU A 112 11.62 4.03 7.30
CA LEU A 112 11.62 4.08 5.83
C LEU A 112 12.62 3.09 5.21
N GLY A 113 13.76 2.87 5.86
CA GLY A 113 14.79 1.92 5.44
C GLY A 113 14.28 0.47 5.31
N TYR A 114 13.36 0.05 6.18
CA TYR A 114 12.79 -1.30 6.11
C TYR A 114 11.92 -1.49 4.86
N GLY A 115 11.09 -0.51 4.53
CA GLY A 115 10.27 -0.55 3.31
C GLY A 115 11.12 -0.50 2.05
N ALA A 116 12.15 0.35 2.04
CA ALA A 116 13.11 0.44 0.92
C ALA A 116 13.85 -0.89 0.70
N GLN A 117 14.30 -1.56 1.78
CA GLN A 117 14.94 -2.86 1.68
C GLN A 117 13.97 -3.92 1.12
N ARG A 118 12.73 -3.96 1.58
CA ARG A 118 11.71 -4.87 1.05
C ARG A 118 11.44 -4.65 -0.43
N ALA A 119 11.41 -3.38 -0.87
CA ALA A 119 11.25 -3.05 -2.29
C ALA A 119 12.42 -3.58 -3.14
N LEU A 120 13.65 -3.42 -2.64
CA LEU A 120 14.86 -3.95 -3.29
C LEU A 120 14.84 -5.48 -3.37
N ASP A 121 14.56 -6.15 -2.25
CA ASP A 121 14.53 -7.62 -2.16
C ASP A 121 13.46 -8.22 -3.08
N ALA A 122 12.33 -7.55 -3.22
CA ALA A 122 11.24 -7.95 -4.12
C ALA A 122 11.50 -7.59 -5.59
N GLY A 123 12.53 -6.80 -5.90
CA GLY A 123 12.84 -6.37 -7.26
C GLY A 123 11.87 -5.34 -7.82
N VAL A 124 11.31 -4.46 -6.98
CA VAL A 124 10.45 -3.36 -7.45
C VAL A 124 11.25 -2.42 -8.34
N PRO A 125 10.84 -2.16 -9.60
CA PRO A 125 11.52 -1.22 -10.46
C PRO A 125 11.49 0.20 -9.87
N GLN A 126 12.64 0.88 -9.84
CA GLN A 126 12.76 2.20 -9.23
C GLN A 126 11.81 3.23 -9.83
N ASP A 127 11.61 3.19 -11.14
CA ASP A 127 10.71 4.12 -11.85
C ASP A 127 9.22 3.93 -11.49
N ARG A 128 8.88 2.81 -10.83
CA ARG A 128 7.56 2.53 -10.31
C ARG A 128 7.40 2.85 -8.80
N ILE A 129 8.43 3.40 -8.15
CA ILE A 129 8.38 3.86 -6.77
C ILE A 129 8.17 5.38 -6.77
N VAL A 130 6.97 5.83 -6.40
CA VAL A 130 6.59 7.25 -6.46
C VAL A 130 7.49 8.16 -5.60
N ASN A 131 8.07 7.63 -4.52
CA ASN A 131 9.02 8.35 -3.68
C ASN A 131 10.31 8.77 -4.40
N THR A 132 10.63 8.14 -5.53
CA THR A 132 11.83 8.45 -6.32
C THR A 132 11.55 9.46 -7.44
N TRP A 133 10.30 9.86 -7.64
CA TRP A 133 9.90 10.81 -8.67
C TRP A 133 10.22 12.25 -8.27
N THR A 134 10.33 13.12 -9.26
CA THR A 134 10.38 14.56 -8.98
C THR A 134 9.05 15.04 -8.41
N ALA A 135 9.07 16.12 -7.63
CA ALA A 135 7.85 16.72 -7.09
C ALA A 135 6.84 17.08 -8.19
N GLU A 136 7.33 17.59 -9.32
CA GLU A 136 6.50 17.91 -10.49
C GLU A 136 5.77 16.66 -11.04
N ARG A 137 6.51 15.54 -11.22
CA ARG A 137 5.92 14.27 -11.69
C ARG A 137 4.91 13.72 -10.69
N LEU A 138 5.24 13.77 -9.39
CA LEU A 138 4.37 13.29 -8.33
C LEU A 138 3.05 14.07 -8.32
N LEU A 139 3.12 15.40 -8.33
CA LEU A 139 1.93 16.26 -8.31
C LEU A 139 1.11 16.16 -9.60
N ALA A 140 1.73 15.95 -10.75
CA ALA A 140 1.02 15.68 -11.99
C ALA A 140 0.27 14.34 -11.97
N TRP A 141 0.87 13.33 -11.33
CA TRP A 141 0.24 12.02 -11.18
C TRP A 141 -0.97 12.06 -10.23
N THR A 142 -0.90 12.77 -9.10
CA THR A 142 -2.04 12.89 -8.16
C THR A 142 -3.16 13.79 -8.68
N ALA A 143 -2.90 14.61 -9.69
CA ALA A 143 -3.90 15.47 -10.33
C ALA A 143 -4.61 14.82 -11.53
N SER A 144 -4.25 13.57 -11.90
CA SER A 144 -4.74 12.88 -13.11
C SER A 144 -6.06 12.10 -12.92
#